data_95ada2121ea95f438c2b76688634a881
#
_entry.id   95ada2121ea95f438c2b76688634a881
#
_cell.length_a   1.000
_cell.length_b   1.000
_cell.length_c   1.000
_cell.angle_alpha   90.00
_cell.angle_beta   90.00
_cell.angle_gamma   90.00
#
_symmetry.space_group_name_H-M   'P 1'
#
loop_
_entity.id
_entity.type
_entity.pdbx_description
1 polymer ?
#
loop_
_entity_poly.entity_id
_entity_poly.type
_entity_poly.pdbx_seq_one_letter_code
_entity_poly.pdbx_strand_id
1 'polypeptide(L)'
;CAKEFSLDVIVRITSDAPFLDPTIVDKVISKFQETDCDFVSNNITRTYPIGIDAEIFSMKALEKTWKEAELPSEREHVTSFMKKNKENFKLYNLENNQKIPIYKLAIDRKEDLEFLRAIAANITKQPILMEDIYELFLQKPEILDLYNGEMNITEGYNKSLKEDEEFLKKMNKNSKKNNLKSFKETIRND
;
A
#
# COMPACT_ATOMS: atom_id res chain seq x y z
N CYS A 1 8.50 -4.25 16.19
CA CYS A 1 8.83 -2.82 16.12
C CYS A 1 7.81 -1.99 16.90
N ALA A 2 6.53 -1.82 16.46
CA ALA A 2 5.57 -0.92 17.12
C ALA A 2 5.39 -1.19 18.62
N LYS A 3 5.32 -2.46 19.04
CA LYS A 3 5.26 -2.84 20.46
C LYS A 3 6.54 -2.55 21.22
N GLU A 4 7.68 -2.78 20.61
CA GLU A 4 9.00 -2.52 21.21
C GLU A 4 9.18 -1.04 21.56
N PHE A 5 8.67 -0.15 20.69
CA PHE A 5 8.72 1.29 20.90
C PHE A 5 7.45 1.87 21.55
N SER A 6 6.52 1.02 22.00
CA SER A 6 5.27 1.44 22.67
C SER A 6 4.50 2.51 21.88
N LEU A 7 4.35 2.30 20.56
CA LEU A 7 3.67 3.25 19.70
C LEU A 7 2.14 3.08 19.81
N ASP A 8 1.44 4.19 19.95
CA ASP A 8 -0.04 4.23 19.91
C ASP A 8 -0.56 4.45 18.48
N VAL A 9 0.21 5.20 17.68
CA VAL A 9 -0.12 5.57 16.31
C VAL A 9 1.11 5.34 15.43
N ILE A 10 0.90 4.79 14.23
CA ILE A 10 1.95 4.44 13.29
C ILE A 10 1.72 5.18 11.98
N VAL A 11 2.73 5.91 11.52
CA VAL A 11 2.82 6.40 10.13
C VAL A 11 3.66 5.42 9.35
N ARG A 12 3.09 4.87 8.27
CA ARG A 12 3.77 3.93 7.37
C ARG A 12 4.01 4.59 6.03
N ILE A 13 5.26 4.58 5.62
CA ILE A 13 5.74 4.94 4.29
C ILE A 13 6.59 3.80 3.73
N THR A 14 6.72 3.72 2.42
CA THR A 14 7.52 2.67 1.76
C THR A 14 8.86 3.25 1.29
N SER A 15 9.91 2.43 1.29
CA SER A 15 11.27 2.85 0.98
C SER A 15 11.57 3.01 -0.51
N ASP A 16 10.65 2.58 -1.36
CA ASP A 16 10.67 2.70 -2.81
C ASP A 16 10.11 4.04 -3.33
N ALA A 17 9.74 4.95 -2.44
CA ALA A 17 9.09 6.23 -2.71
C ALA A 17 10.06 7.42 -2.50
N PRO A 18 10.99 7.71 -3.44
CA PRO A 18 12.05 8.72 -3.25
C PRO A 18 11.55 10.16 -3.22
N PHE A 19 10.34 10.42 -3.73
CA PHE A 19 9.71 11.74 -3.76
C PHE A 19 8.50 11.84 -2.82
N LEU A 20 8.56 11.14 -1.69
CA LEU A 20 7.53 11.28 -0.66
C LEU A 20 7.42 12.75 -0.25
N ASP A 21 6.24 13.31 -0.43
CA ASP A 21 5.97 14.72 -0.14
C ASP A 21 5.61 14.91 1.34
N PRO A 22 6.45 15.58 2.15
CA PRO A 22 6.19 15.77 3.57
C PRO A 22 4.90 16.55 3.85
N THR A 23 4.49 17.45 2.95
CA THR A 23 3.24 18.21 3.13
C THR A 23 2.00 17.32 3.02
N ILE A 24 2.09 16.26 2.21
CA ILE A 24 1.01 15.27 2.09
C ILE A 24 1.00 14.34 3.30
N VAL A 25 2.17 13.95 3.80
CA VAL A 25 2.29 13.20 5.07
C VAL A 25 1.64 13.98 6.21
N ASP A 26 1.94 15.27 6.34
CA ASP A 26 1.35 16.14 7.36
C ASP A 26 -0.17 16.25 7.23
N LYS A 27 -0.70 16.31 5.99
CA LYS A 27 -2.15 16.30 5.76
C LYS A 27 -2.80 14.99 6.21
N VAL A 28 -2.16 13.85 5.96
CA VAL A 28 -2.64 12.54 6.41
C VAL A 28 -2.63 12.45 7.94
N ILE A 29 -1.57 12.92 8.59
CA ILE A 29 -1.44 12.98 10.05
C ILE A 29 -2.52 13.89 10.65
N SER A 30 -2.66 15.12 10.13
CA SER A 30 -3.65 16.07 10.60
C SER A 30 -5.07 15.51 10.49
N LYS A 31 -5.37 14.86 9.35
CA LYS A 31 -6.68 14.25 9.15
C LYS A 31 -6.97 13.12 10.13
N PHE A 32 -5.97 12.32 10.47
CA PHE A 32 -6.10 11.27 11.49
C PHE A 32 -6.38 11.87 12.88
N GLN A 33 -5.71 12.98 13.24
CA GLN A 33 -5.91 13.66 14.51
C GLN A 33 -7.28 14.36 14.62
N GLU A 34 -7.82 14.81 13.49
CA GLU A 34 -9.14 15.48 13.42
C GLU A 34 -10.32 14.51 13.45
N THR A 35 -10.08 13.22 13.20
CA THR A 35 -11.13 12.21 12.99
C THR A 35 -10.98 11.06 13.97
N ASP A 36 -12.10 10.38 14.29
CA ASP A 36 -12.10 9.12 15.05
C ASP A 36 -11.95 7.93 14.07
N CYS A 37 -10.90 7.94 13.25
CA CYS A 37 -10.62 6.89 12.29
C CYS A 37 -9.57 5.90 12.83
N ASP A 38 -9.71 4.64 12.44
CA ASP A 38 -8.72 3.59 12.71
C ASP A 38 -7.54 3.67 11.73
N PHE A 39 -7.82 4.17 10.50
CA PHE A 39 -6.86 4.25 9.41
C PHE A 39 -7.19 5.43 8.48
N VAL A 40 -6.19 6.24 8.17
CA VAL A 40 -6.26 7.31 7.16
C VAL A 40 -5.15 7.10 6.14
N SER A 41 -5.45 7.28 4.88
CA SER A 41 -4.47 7.17 3.79
C SER A 41 -4.91 7.98 2.58
N ASN A 42 -3.97 8.27 1.68
CA ASN A 42 -4.23 8.91 0.38
C ASN A 42 -4.27 7.91 -0.79
N ASN A 43 -4.33 6.60 -0.51
CA ASN A 43 -4.26 5.55 -1.53
C ASN A 43 -5.36 4.48 -1.45
N ILE A 44 -6.41 4.67 -0.63
CA ILE A 44 -7.60 3.79 -0.62
C ILE A 44 -8.37 3.94 -1.93
N THR A 45 -8.64 5.17 -2.33
CA THR A 45 -9.09 5.56 -3.67
C THR A 45 -8.05 6.51 -4.23
N ARG A 46 -7.42 6.13 -5.33
CA ARG A 46 -6.24 6.83 -5.80
C ARG A 46 -6.57 8.12 -6.54
N THR A 47 -6.09 9.22 -5.98
CA THR A 47 -6.12 10.56 -6.57
C THR A 47 -4.74 11.22 -6.57
N TYR A 48 -3.78 10.61 -5.89
CA TYR A 48 -2.37 11.01 -5.84
C TYR A 48 -1.51 10.09 -6.70
N PRO A 49 -0.33 10.55 -7.18
CA PRO A 49 0.66 9.69 -7.82
C PRO A 49 1.07 8.51 -6.94
N ILE A 50 1.46 7.41 -7.60
CA ILE A 50 2.04 6.25 -6.90
C ILE A 50 3.42 6.63 -6.42
N GLY A 51 3.77 6.26 -5.18
CA GLY A 51 5.04 6.66 -4.56
C GLY A 51 4.98 7.98 -3.78
N ILE A 52 3.76 8.57 -3.66
CA ILE A 52 3.46 9.65 -2.70
C ILE A 52 2.46 9.12 -1.66
N ASP A 53 2.56 7.85 -1.37
CA ASP A 53 1.62 7.16 -0.51
C ASP A 53 2.00 7.33 0.97
N ALA A 54 1.06 7.81 1.77
CA ALA A 54 1.18 7.91 3.21
C ALA A 54 -0.01 7.22 3.89
N GLU A 55 0.27 6.44 4.91
CA GLU A 55 -0.72 5.69 5.67
C GLU A 55 -0.50 5.94 7.16
N ILE A 56 -1.58 6.19 7.90
CA ILE A 56 -1.54 6.34 9.35
C ILE A 56 -2.65 5.49 9.97
N PHE A 57 -2.34 4.80 11.05
CA PHE A 57 -3.29 3.92 11.74
C PHE A 57 -2.95 3.77 13.22
N SER A 58 -3.97 3.41 13.99
CA SER A 58 -3.81 3.13 15.42
C SER A 58 -3.12 1.78 15.65
N MET A 59 -2.40 1.66 16.76
CA MET A 59 -1.86 0.38 17.21
C MET A 59 -2.95 -0.68 17.37
N LYS A 60 -4.13 -0.28 17.83
CA LYS A 60 -5.30 -1.16 17.95
C LYS A 60 -5.72 -1.76 16.60
N ALA A 61 -5.75 -0.94 15.54
CA ALA A 61 -6.07 -1.39 14.19
C ALA A 61 -5.00 -2.36 13.66
N LEU A 62 -3.71 -2.05 13.91
CA LEU A 62 -2.60 -2.93 13.54
C LEU A 62 -2.66 -4.28 14.26
N GLU A 63 -2.93 -4.30 15.57
CA GLU A 63 -3.07 -5.54 16.33
C GLU A 63 -4.24 -6.41 15.85
N LYS A 64 -5.39 -5.78 15.55
CA LYS A 64 -6.53 -6.47 14.97
C LYS A 64 -6.16 -7.08 13.62
N THR A 65 -5.55 -6.29 12.73
CA THR A 65 -5.07 -6.76 11.43
C THR A 65 -4.09 -7.93 11.58
N TRP A 66 -3.12 -7.82 12.49
CA TRP A 66 -2.15 -8.89 12.71
C TRP A 66 -2.77 -10.19 13.20
N LYS A 67 -3.84 -10.12 14.01
CA LYS A 67 -4.55 -11.31 14.54
C LYS A 67 -5.46 -11.96 13.50
N GLU A 68 -6.11 -11.16 12.65
CA GLU A 68 -7.21 -11.61 11.79
C GLU A 68 -6.77 -11.82 10.32
N ALA A 69 -5.69 -11.21 9.86
CA ALA A 69 -5.17 -11.41 8.51
C ALA A 69 -4.62 -12.83 8.32
N GLU A 70 -5.14 -13.55 7.33
CA GLU A 70 -4.78 -14.95 7.06
C GLU A 70 -4.04 -15.10 5.72
N LEU A 71 -4.34 -14.26 4.74
CA LEU A 71 -3.79 -14.37 3.40
C LEU A 71 -2.34 -13.86 3.33
N PRO A 72 -1.47 -14.50 2.51
CA PRO A 72 -0.11 -14.02 2.28
C PRO A 72 -0.04 -12.55 1.88
N SER A 73 -0.91 -12.11 0.95
CA SER A 73 -0.97 -10.70 0.52
C SER A 73 -1.28 -9.73 1.65
N GLU A 74 -2.11 -10.13 2.61
CA GLU A 74 -2.49 -9.30 3.76
C GLU A 74 -1.35 -9.19 4.77
N ARG A 75 -0.52 -10.24 4.87
CA ARG A 75 0.68 -10.25 5.70
C ARG A 75 1.81 -9.42 5.09
N GLU A 76 2.01 -9.51 3.78
CA GLU A 76 3.03 -8.76 3.05
C GLU A 76 2.72 -7.26 3.02
N HIS A 77 1.47 -6.90 2.68
CA HIS A 77 1.08 -5.50 2.47
C HIS A 77 0.48 -4.82 3.69
N VAL A 78 0.76 -5.27 4.90
CA VAL A 78 0.44 -4.72 6.23
C VAL A 78 -0.98 -4.13 6.36
N THR A 79 -1.37 -3.18 5.51
CA THR A 79 -2.64 -2.43 5.57
C THR A 79 -3.71 -2.97 4.63
N SER A 80 -3.39 -3.97 3.80
CA SER A 80 -4.34 -4.48 2.80
C SER A 80 -5.57 -5.13 3.45
N PHE A 81 -5.40 -5.80 4.61
CA PHE A 81 -6.50 -6.34 5.38
C PHE A 81 -7.49 -5.25 5.83
N MET A 82 -7.00 -4.11 6.33
CA MET A 82 -7.85 -2.98 6.74
C MET A 82 -8.64 -2.44 5.54
N LYS A 83 -7.98 -2.27 4.39
CA LYS A 83 -8.60 -1.75 3.16
C LYS A 83 -9.66 -2.68 2.58
N LYS A 84 -9.49 -4.01 2.73
CA LYS A 84 -10.44 -5.02 2.27
C LYS A 84 -11.65 -5.17 3.20
N ASN A 85 -11.47 -4.99 4.51
CA ASN A 85 -12.49 -5.21 5.54
C ASN A 85 -13.03 -3.88 6.10
N LYS A 86 -13.54 -3.03 5.20
CA LYS A 86 -14.01 -1.66 5.51
C LYS A 86 -15.09 -1.60 6.58
N GLU A 87 -15.88 -2.64 6.71
CA GLU A 87 -16.94 -2.76 7.73
C GLU A 87 -16.39 -2.92 9.15
N ASN A 88 -15.12 -3.35 9.27
CA ASN A 88 -14.46 -3.61 10.55
C ASN A 88 -13.54 -2.48 11.01
N PHE A 89 -13.33 -1.46 10.17
CA PHE A 89 -12.43 -0.34 10.43
C PHE A 89 -13.04 0.96 9.95
N LYS A 90 -12.87 2.03 10.74
CA LYS A 90 -13.21 3.39 10.32
C LYS A 90 -12.09 3.93 9.43
N LEU A 91 -12.31 3.95 8.13
CA LEU A 91 -11.33 4.37 7.12
C LEU A 91 -11.63 5.78 6.62
N TYR A 92 -10.60 6.56 6.37
CA TYR A 92 -10.70 7.83 5.66
C TYR A 92 -9.69 7.89 4.50
N ASN A 93 -10.15 8.26 3.31
CA ASN A 93 -9.29 8.51 2.16
C ASN A 93 -9.05 10.01 1.99
N LEU A 94 -7.80 10.44 2.07
CA LEU A 94 -7.41 11.80 1.73
C LEU A 94 -7.36 11.92 0.21
N GLU A 95 -8.22 12.75 -0.36
CA GLU A 95 -8.29 12.96 -1.80
C GLU A 95 -7.51 14.20 -2.23
N ASN A 96 -6.92 14.13 -3.42
CA ASN A 96 -6.38 15.29 -4.09
C ASN A 96 -7.49 15.98 -4.89
N ASN A 97 -7.75 17.24 -4.58
CA ASN A 97 -8.77 18.02 -5.26
C ASN A 97 -8.33 18.49 -6.67
N GLN A 98 -7.04 18.39 -6.98
CA GLN A 98 -6.52 18.71 -8.31
C GLN A 98 -6.68 17.51 -9.23
N LYS A 99 -7.26 17.73 -10.41
CA LYS A 99 -7.33 16.70 -11.48
C LYS A 99 -6.00 16.67 -12.22
N ILE A 100 -5.05 15.94 -11.67
CA ILE A 100 -3.73 15.74 -12.26
C ILE A 100 -3.57 14.30 -12.74
N PRO A 101 -2.78 14.05 -13.80
CA PRO A 101 -2.48 12.68 -14.21
C PRO A 101 -1.77 11.90 -13.09
N ILE A 102 -2.09 10.63 -12.97
CA ILE A 102 -1.46 9.75 -11.99
C ILE A 102 -0.21 9.14 -12.62
N TYR A 103 0.95 9.61 -12.21
CA TYR A 103 2.25 9.01 -12.58
C TYR A 103 2.71 8.03 -11.51
N LYS A 104 3.60 7.11 -11.91
CA LYS A 104 4.31 6.23 -10.97
C LYS A 104 5.64 6.88 -10.60
N LEU A 105 5.77 7.29 -9.35
CA LEU A 105 6.96 7.90 -8.74
C LEU A 105 7.62 6.97 -7.72
N ALA A 106 7.37 5.66 -7.82
CA ALA A 106 7.99 4.60 -7.02
C ALA A 106 8.98 3.80 -7.89
N ILE A 107 10.00 3.22 -7.25
CA ILE A 107 11.04 2.41 -7.91
C ILE A 107 10.76 0.94 -7.73
N ASP A 108 10.27 0.27 -8.77
CA ASP A 108 10.13 -1.19 -8.79
C ASP A 108 11.07 -1.82 -9.83
N ARG A 109 11.44 -1.06 -10.87
CA ARG A 109 12.23 -1.51 -12.01
C ARG A 109 13.34 -0.52 -12.34
N LYS A 110 14.26 -0.94 -13.20
CA LYS A 110 15.36 -0.11 -13.66
C LYS A 110 14.87 1.12 -14.45
N GLU A 111 13.84 0.95 -15.24
CA GLU A 111 13.22 2.00 -16.05
C GLU A 111 12.60 3.10 -15.15
N ASP A 112 11.95 2.71 -14.05
CA ASP A 112 11.45 3.65 -13.04
C ASP A 112 12.61 4.53 -12.51
N LEU A 113 13.76 3.91 -12.23
CA LEU A 113 14.92 4.62 -11.70
C LEU A 113 15.47 5.66 -12.69
N GLU A 114 15.49 5.38 -14.00
CA GLU A 114 15.94 6.31 -15.03
C GLU A 114 15.01 7.53 -15.09
N PHE A 115 13.71 7.32 -15.11
CA PHE A 115 12.70 8.38 -15.06
C PHE A 115 12.84 9.26 -13.81
N LEU A 116 12.93 8.63 -12.63
CA LEU A 116 13.02 9.38 -11.36
C LEU A 116 14.36 10.12 -11.22
N ARG A 117 15.45 9.60 -11.77
CA ARG A 117 16.73 10.31 -11.84
C ARG A 117 16.66 11.56 -12.75
N ALA A 118 15.93 11.47 -13.86
CA ALA A 118 15.72 12.62 -14.72
C ALA A 118 14.93 13.72 -13.99
N ILE A 119 13.92 13.37 -13.21
CA ILE A 119 13.20 14.31 -12.35
C ILE A 119 14.15 14.95 -11.35
N ALA A 120 14.89 14.15 -10.57
CA ALA A 120 15.80 14.63 -9.54
C ALA A 120 16.92 15.53 -10.08
N ALA A 121 17.42 15.26 -11.29
CA ALA A 121 18.46 16.06 -11.93
C ALA A 121 17.97 17.45 -12.41
N ASN A 122 16.67 17.63 -12.55
CA ASN A 122 16.07 18.87 -13.05
C ASN A 122 15.44 19.73 -11.93
N ILE A 123 15.35 19.23 -10.71
CA ILE A 123 14.80 19.97 -9.55
C ILE A 123 15.90 20.11 -8.51
N THR A 124 16.34 21.35 -8.26
CA THR A 124 17.41 21.65 -7.28
C THR A 124 16.85 21.89 -5.87
N LYS A 125 15.57 22.22 -5.76
CA LYS A 125 14.87 22.44 -4.50
C LYS A 125 14.80 21.14 -3.67
N GLN A 126 14.93 21.27 -2.35
CA GLN A 126 14.78 20.15 -1.40
C GLN A 126 13.90 20.57 -0.22
N PRO A 127 12.96 19.75 0.22
CA PRO A 127 12.53 18.51 -0.44
C PRO A 127 11.85 18.76 -1.78
N ILE A 128 11.92 17.81 -2.70
CA ILE A 128 11.15 17.83 -3.94
C ILE A 128 9.69 17.51 -3.60
N LEU A 129 8.78 18.45 -3.89
CA LEU A 129 7.36 18.27 -3.64
C LEU A 129 6.65 17.77 -4.91
N MET A 130 5.48 17.19 -4.74
CA MET A 130 4.63 16.75 -5.85
C MET A 130 4.38 17.89 -6.87
N GLU A 131 4.14 19.10 -6.38
CA GLU A 131 3.87 20.27 -7.21
C GLU A 131 5.08 20.63 -8.07
N ASP A 132 6.29 20.59 -7.51
CA ASP A 132 7.54 20.85 -8.25
C ASP A 132 7.73 19.86 -9.42
N ILE A 133 7.30 18.59 -9.22
CA ILE A 133 7.38 17.55 -10.28
C ILE A 133 6.39 17.86 -11.41
N TYR A 134 5.16 18.27 -11.09
CA TYR A 134 4.18 18.62 -12.10
C TYR A 134 4.57 19.89 -12.86
N GLU A 135 5.12 20.89 -12.18
CA GLU A 135 5.68 22.09 -12.84
C GLU A 135 6.82 21.71 -13.79
N LEU A 136 7.70 20.80 -13.39
CA LEU A 136 8.76 20.28 -14.26
C LEU A 136 8.18 19.64 -15.53
N PHE A 137 7.14 18.82 -15.43
CA PHE A 137 6.52 18.17 -16.60
C PHE A 137 5.85 19.18 -17.54
N LEU A 138 5.35 20.30 -17.02
CA LEU A 138 4.81 21.38 -17.84
C LEU A 138 5.93 22.16 -18.56
N GLN A 139 7.08 22.35 -17.92
CA GLN A 139 8.21 23.07 -18.47
C GLN A 139 9.06 22.21 -19.41
N LYS A 140 9.18 20.90 -19.14
CA LYS A 140 10.01 19.93 -19.85
C LYS A 140 9.24 18.65 -20.11
N PRO A 141 8.24 18.67 -21.01
CA PRO A 141 7.40 17.52 -21.30
C PRO A 141 8.18 16.32 -21.85
N GLU A 142 9.36 16.53 -22.45
CA GLU A 142 10.25 15.47 -22.93
C GLU A 142 10.72 14.52 -21.85
N ILE A 143 10.68 14.90 -20.58
CA ILE A 143 10.97 13.98 -19.47
C ILE A 143 9.96 12.85 -19.41
N LEU A 144 8.72 13.09 -19.84
CA LEU A 144 7.68 12.08 -19.90
C LEU A 144 7.94 11.00 -20.97
N ASP A 145 8.83 11.25 -21.95
CA ASP A 145 9.25 10.24 -22.93
C ASP A 145 10.02 9.08 -22.25
N LEU A 146 10.62 9.34 -21.09
CA LEU A 146 11.25 8.32 -20.24
C LEU A 146 10.24 7.53 -19.41
N TYR A 147 9.01 8.03 -19.31
CA TYR A 147 7.96 7.36 -18.58
C TYR A 147 7.35 6.25 -19.42
N ASN A 148 7.63 5.02 -19.09
CA ASN A 148 7.27 3.85 -19.90
C ASN A 148 5.75 3.53 -19.89
N GLY A 149 4.91 4.43 -19.36
CA GLY A 149 3.44 4.42 -19.45
C GLY A 149 2.71 3.17 -18.96
N GLU A 150 3.41 2.06 -18.84
CA GLU A 150 2.90 0.84 -18.25
C GLU A 150 2.77 1.06 -16.74
N MET A 151 1.63 1.63 -16.34
CA MET A 151 1.19 1.57 -14.95
C MET A 151 0.90 0.10 -14.58
N ASN A 152 1.94 -0.73 -14.53
CA ASN A 152 1.84 -2.05 -13.93
C ASN A 152 1.79 -1.91 -12.40
N ILE A 153 0.87 -1.00 -11.94
CA ILE A 153 0.45 -0.87 -10.53
C ILE A 153 0.05 -2.24 -9.98
N THR A 154 -0.36 -3.13 -10.87
CA THR A 154 -0.99 -4.40 -10.55
C THR A 154 -0.03 -5.59 -10.55
N GLU A 155 1.22 -5.47 -11.04
CA GLU A 155 2.08 -6.67 -11.17
C GLU A 155 2.42 -7.27 -9.81
N GLY A 156 2.92 -6.47 -8.87
CA GLY A 156 3.19 -6.93 -7.50
C GLY A 156 1.92 -7.41 -6.81
N TYR A 157 0.83 -6.66 -6.96
CA TYR A 157 -0.46 -7.05 -6.41
C TYR A 157 -1.03 -8.32 -7.03
N ASN A 158 -0.95 -8.48 -8.35
CA ASN A 158 -1.37 -9.70 -9.05
C ASN A 158 -0.53 -10.92 -8.67
N LYS A 159 0.77 -10.73 -8.39
CA LYS A 159 1.62 -11.79 -7.85
C LYS A 159 1.10 -12.23 -6.49
N SER A 160 0.86 -11.29 -5.58
CA SER A 160 0.32 -11.57 -4.25
C SER A 160 -1.06 -12.26 -4.32
N LEU A 161 -1.93 -11.87 -5.26
CA LEU A 161 -3.23 -12.55 -5.46
C LEU A 161 -3.06 -14.00 -5.92
N LYS A 162 -2.08 -14.31 -6.78
CA LYS A 162 -1.78 -15.69 -7.17
C LYS A 162 -1.28 -16.52 -5.97
N GLU A 163 -0.45 -15.94 -5.13
CA GLU A 163 0.00 -16.57 -3.89
C GLU A 163 -1.17 -16.85 -2.94
N ASP A 164 -2.12 -15.93 -2.82
CA ASP A 164 -3.37 -16.14 -2.06
C ASP A 164 -4.19 -17.32 -2.61
N GLU A 165 -4.36 -17.40 -3.94
CA GLU A 165 -5.07 -18.53 -4.56
C GLU A 165 -4.39 -19.86 -4.30
N GLU A 166 -3.07 -19.93 -4.39
CA GLU A 166 -2.31 -21.15 -4.09
C GLU A 166 -2.42 -21.53 -2.62
N PHE A 167 -2.35 -20.56 -1.72
CA PHE A 167 -2.55 -20.77 -0.29
C PHE A 167 -3.92 -21.36 0.02
N LEU A 168 -4.99 -20.78 -0.52
CA LEU A 168 -6.36 -21.27 -0.35
C LEU A 168 -6.56 -22.67 -0.94
N LYS A 169 -5.95 -22.98 -2.09
CA LYS A 169 -5.98 -24.33 -2.68
C LYS A 169 -5.30 -25.38 -1.78
N LYS A 170 -4.18 -25.00 -1.12
CA LYS A 170 -3.46 -25.88 -0.18
C LYS A 170 -4.29 -26.12 1.10
N MET A 171 -4.90 -25.06 1.65
CA MET A 171 -5.76 -25.12 2.82
C MET A 171 -6.96 -26.05 2.59
N ASN A 172 -7.65 -25.89 1.46
CA ASN A 172 -8.80 -26.72 1.08
C ASN A 172 -8.43 -28.20 0.88
N LYS A 173 -7.24 -28.50 0.31
CA LYS A 173 -6.74 -29.87 0.19
C LYS A 173 -6.46 -30.50 1.54
N ASN A 174 -5.88 -29.76 2.48
CA ASN A 174 -5.57 -30.23 3.82
C ASN A 174 -6.84 -30.47 4.66
N SER A 175 -7.83 -29.58 4.58
CA SER A 175 -9.13 -29.76 5.24
C SER A 175 -9.85 -31.01 4.74
N LYS A 176 -9.89 -31.25 3.42
CA LYS A 176 -10.47 -32.49 2.85
C LYS A 176 -9.71 -33.73 3.30
N LYS A 177 -8.39 -33.68 3.38
CA LYS A 177 -7.57 -34.81 3.82
C LYS A 177 -7.77 -35.12 5.30
N ASN A 178 -7.88 -34.09 6.14
CA ASN A 178 -8.15 -34.24 7.58
C ASN A 178 -9.55 -34.78 7.83
N ASN A 179 -10.58 -34.28 7.15
CA ASN A 179 -11.95 -34.81 7.24
C ASN A 179 -12.02 -36.28 6.80
N LEU A 180 -11.31 -36.65 5.74
CA LEU A 180 -11.27 -38.04 5.26
C LEU A 180 -10.54 -38.97 6.26
N LYS A 181 -9.51 -38.46 6.94
CA LYS A 181 -8.76 -39.20 7.97
C LYS A 181 -9.63 -39.39 9.22
N SER A 182 -10.27 -38.34 9.71
CA SER A 182 -11.19 -38.40 10.82
C SER A 182 -12.36 -39.36 10.56
N PHE A 183 -12.97 -39.29 9.37
CA PHE A 183 -14.04 -40.23 8.97
C PHE A 183 -13.58 -41.68 8.94
N LYS A 184 -12.38 -41.97 8.46
CA LYS A 184 -11.80 -43.33 8.46
C LYS A 184 -11.46 -43.82 9.86
N GLU A 185 -11.07 -42.96 10.76
CA GLU A 185 -10.81 -43.30 12.17
C GLU A 185 -12.11 -43.63 12.92
N THR A 186 -13.20 -42.88 12.64
CA THR A 186 -14.54 -43.18 13.21
C THR A 186 -15.05 -44.55 12.79
N ILE A 187 -14.94 -44.91 11.48
CA ILE A 187 -15.41 -46.23 10.98
C ILE A 187 -14.54 -47.41 11.49
N ARG A 188 -13.32 -47.17 11.96
CA ARG A 188 -12.45 -48.24 12.47
C ARG A 188 -12.68 -48.54 13.96
N ASN A 189 -13.36 -47.66 14.65
CA ASN A 189 -13.62 -47.77 16.09
C ASN A 189 -15.06 -48.23 16.39
N ASP A 190 -15.89 -48.44 15.37
CA ASP A 190 -17.18 -49.15 15.40
C ASP A 190 -17.00 -50.59 14.89
#